data_e50ade94643f6a481d15dc5c1f982585
#
_entry.id   e50ade94643f6a481d15dc5c1f982585
#
_cell.length_a   1.000
_cell.length_b   1.000
_cell.length_c   1.000
_cell.angle_alpha   90.00
_cell.angle_beta   90.00
_cell.angle_gamma   90.00
#
_symmetry.space_group_name_H-M   'P 1'
#
loop_
_entity.id
_entity.type
_entity.pdbx_description
1 polymer ?
#
loop_
_entity_poly.entity_id
_entity_poly.type
_entity_poly.pdbx_seq_one_letter_code
_entity_poly.pdbx_strand_id
1 'polypeptide(L)'
;CLVPCLPVRAAGTAGSGALEWHGSVLADYASRLATTQHNKPPSGDFLLGEERLQLQLSGTAPGGGAGYFTKTDFVRDEAAGQAAVDVREAYLSYAKGPLDFRAGWQIHTWGVGDLLFINDLFPKNYAALFSGRPMEYLKTGAGSLKASVYSDKASLDIVAVPVFEPDQFPTSQSFFLFDPFSQVTNRVDARPRHDLGNAELAARLYRPVLGFDAALYAYRGF
;
A
#
# COMPACT_ATOMS: atom_id res chain seq x y z
N CYS A 1 5.31 24.14 -8.87
CA CYS A 1 6.71 23.70 -9.02
C CYS A 1 6.90 22.49 -8.11
N LEU A 2 6.99 21.28 -8.67
CA LEU A 2 7.36 20.09 -7.91
C LEU A 2 8.86 20.17 -7.67
N VAL A 3 9.26 20.36 -6.44
CA VAL A 3 10.67 20.18 -6.04
C VAL A 3 10.88 18.68 -5.87
N PRO A 4 11.72 18.02 -6.64
CA PRO A 4 11.99 16.60 -6.46
C PRO A 4 12.62 16.40 -5.08
N CYS A 5 11.93 15.69 -4.22
CA CYS A 5 12.46 15.28 -2.94
C CYS A 5 13.42 14.10 -3.16
N LEU A 6 14.67 14.26 -2.75
CA LEU A 6 15.63 13.16 -2.77
C LEU A 6 15.47 12.35 -1.48
N PRO A 7 15.09 11.07 -1.55
CA PRO A 7 15.04 10.24 -0.36
C PRO A 7 16.48 10.00 0.15
N VAL A 8 16.73 10.34 1.38
CA VAL A 8 17.94 9.90 2.08
C VAL A 8 17.67 8.49 2.59
N ARG A 9 18.46 7.52 2.14
CA ARG A 9 18.34 6.11 2.53
C ARG A 9 19.53 5.70 3.39
N ALA A 10 19.23 4.98 4.46
CA ALA A 10 20.24 4.32 5.28
C ALA A 10 19.85 2.85 5.47
N ALA A 11 20.86 1.98 5.53
CA ALA A 11 20.68 0.55 5.75
C ALA A 11 21.79 0.00 6.65
N GLY A 12 21.48 -1.02 7.42
CA GLY A 12 22.45 -1.69 8.27
C GLY A 12 22.08 -3.15 8.49
N THR A 13 23.09 -3.98 8.75
CA THR A 13 22.93 -5.40 9.09
C THR A 13 23.65 -5.71 10.40
N ALA A 14 23.08 -6.55 11.26
CA ALA A 14 23.67 -6.98 12.51
C ALA A 14 23.67 -8.50 12.61
N GLY A 15 24.81 -9.16 12.34
CA GLY A 15 25.14 -10.55 12.67
C GLY A 15 24.27 -11.68 12.07
N SER A 16 24.67 -12.93 12.20
CA SER A 16 23.96 -14.11 11.69
C SER A 16 22.65 -14.41 12.46
N GLY A 17 21.54 -14.44 11.80
CA GLY A 17 20.18 -14.35 12.31
C GLY A 17 19.70 -12.91 12.29
N ALA A 18 20.28 -12.12 11.41
CA ALA A 18 20.47 -10.70 11.48
C ALA A 18 19.16 -9.95 11.32
N LEU A 19 18.93 -9.03 12.25
CA LEU A 19 18.06 -7.88 12.05
C LEU A 19 18.67 -7.02 10.95
N GLU A 20 17.95 -6.89 9.83
CA GLU A 20 18.22 -5.91 8.79
C GLU A 20 17.31 -4.70 8.99
N TRP A 21 17.87 -3.52 8.84
CA TRP A 21 17.08 -2.30 8.90
C TRP A 21 17.39 -1.38 7.72
N HIS A 22 16.34 -0.70 7.26
CA HIS A 22 16.41 0.32 6.25
C HIS A 22 15.59 1.52 6.71
N GLY A 23 16.05 2.72 6.36
CA GLY A 23 15.33 3.95 6.65
C GLY A 23 15.37 4.89 5.47
N SER A 24 14.30 5.68 5.32
CA SER A 24 14.26 6.79 4.36
C SER A 24 13.51 7.97 4.96
N VAL A 25 13.91 9.17 4.55
CA VAL A 25 13.21 10.40 4.86
C VAL A 25 12.68 10.98 3.57
N LEU A 26 11.42 11.36 3.55
CA LEU A 26 10.74 12.02 2.45
C LEU A 26 10.16 13.34 2.98
N ALA A 27 10.38 14.42 2.24
CA ALA A 27 9.65 15.67 2.45
C ALA A 27 9.03 16.08 1.11
N ASP A 28 7.72 16.31 1.08
CA ASP A 28 6.97 16.64 -0.12
C ASP A 28 6.06 17.84 0.16
N TYR A 29 6.29 18.94 -0.57
CA TYR A 29 5.58 20.18 -0.38
C TYR A 29 5.06 20.70 -1.71
N ALA A 30 3.76 20.89 -1.80
CA ALA A 30 3.11 21.52 -2.93
C ALA A 30 2.26 22.70 -2.47
N SER A 31 2.45 23.86 -3.07
CA SER A 31 1.66 25.05 -2.77
C SER A 31 0.85 25.50 -3.99
N ARG A 32 -0.26 26.16 -3.71
CA ARG A 32 -1.12 26.73 -4.74
C ARG A 32 -0.54 28.03 -5.27
N LEU A 33 -0.39 28.11 -6.60
CA LEU A 33 0.12 29.32 -7.28
C LEU A 33 -1.00 30.31 -7.65
N ALA A 34 -2.23 29.82 -7.85
CA ALA A 34 -3.37 30.65 -8.23
C ALA A 34 -4.69 30.15 -7.64
N THR A 35 -5.60 31.06 -7.34
CA THR A 35 -6.94 30.75 -6.83
C THR A 35 -7.96 30.90 -7.94
N THR A 36 -8.23 29.84 -8.67
CA THR A 36 -9.27 29.82 -9.71
C THR A 36 -10.52 29.04 -9.33
N GLN A 37 -10.51 28.37 -8.19
CA GLN A 37 -11.59 27.49 -7.74
C GLN A 37 -12.22 28.00 -6.44
N HIS A 38 -13.57 27.98 -6.38
CA HIS A 38 -14.32 28.25 -5.17
C HIS A 38 -14.06 27.15 -4.13
N ASN A 39 -14.10 27.52 -2.85
CA ASN A 39 -13.95 26.62 -1.70
C ASN A 39 -12.59 25.89 -1.58
N LYS A 40 -11.54 26.52 -2.06
CA LYS A 40 -10.18 25.99 -1.94
C LYS A 40 -9.29 26.93 -1.12
N PRO A 41 -8.21 26.41 -0.52
CA PRO A 41 -7.28 27.25 0.22
C PRO A 41 -6.77 28.43 -0.59
N PRO A 42 -6.48 29.59 0.03
CA PRO A 42 -5.92 30.74 -0.65
C PRO A 42 -4.63 30.43 -1.41
N SER A 43 -4.24 31.32 -2.32
CA SER A 43 -2.95 31.24 -2.98
C SER A 43 -1.83 31.30 -1.95
N GLY A 44 -0.83 30.43 -2.09
CA GLY A 44 0.30 30.32 -1.17
C GLY A 44 0.14 29.26 -0.07
N ASP A 45 -1.09 28.76 0.18
CA ASP A 45 -1.30 27.67 1.12
C ASP A 45 -0.77 26.34 0.57
N PHE A 46 -0.33 25.48 1.46
CA PHE A 46 0.08 24.14 1.12
C PHE A 46 -1.14 23.30 0.72
N LEU A 47 -1.04 22.64 -0.43
CA LEU A 47 -1.97 21.61 -0.90
C LEU A 47 -1.52 20.22 -0.44
N LEU A 48 -0.22 20.06 -0.33
CA LEU A 48 0.47 18.92 0.24
C LEU A 48 1.65 19.49 1.03
N GLY A 49 1.81 19.08 2.26
CA GLY A 49 2.93 19.42 3.11
C GLY A 49 3.18 18.22 4.01
N GLU A 50 4.12 17.37 3.63
CA GLU A 50 4.29 16.07 4.27
C GLU A 50 5.75 15.77 4.52
N GLU A 51 6.04 15.40 5.76
CA GLU A 51 7.33 14.86 6.18
C GLU A 51 7.13 13.42 6.63
N ARG A 52 7.90 12.49 6.06
CA ARG A 52 7.86 11.06 6.40
C ARG A 52 9.22 10.56 6.80
N LEU A 53 9.26 9.86 7.93
CA LEU A 53 10.35 8.97 8.30
C LEU A 53 9.82 7.54 8.14
N GLN A 54 10.35 6.79 7.18
CA GLN A 54 10.03 5.38 6.99
C GLN A 54 11.12 4.52 7.62
N LEU A 55 10.68 3.54 8.44
CA LEU A 55 11.54 2.51 9.00
C LEU A 55 11.07 1.14 8.53
N GLN A 56 12.01 0.35 8.03
CA GLN A 56 11.80 -1.03 7.64
C GLN A 56 12.71 -1.92 8.47
N LEU A 57 12.15 -2.96 9.06
CA LEU A 57 12.87 -3.97 9.81
C LEU A 57 12.53 -5.34 9.24
N SER A 58 13.54 -6.18 9.06
CA SER A 58 13.36 -7.56 8.65
C SER A 58 14.35 -8.47 9.36
N GLY A 59 14.00 -9.73 9.45
CA GLY A 59 14.90 -10.73 10.03
C GLY A 59 14.41 -12.14 9.82
N THR A 60 15.31 -13.10 9.97
CA THR A 60 15.04 -14.52 9.89
C THR A 60 15.39 -15.23 11.18
N ALA A 61 14.59 -16.23 11.56
CA ALA A 61 14.87 -17.04 12.73
C ALA A 61 16.15 -17.89 12.56
N PRO A 62 16.89 -18.17 13.63
CA PRO A 62 17.99 -19.14 13.59
C PRO A 62 17.51 -20.49 13.05
N GLY A 63 18.21 -21.05 12.08
CA GLY A 63 17.82 -22.30 11.41
C GLY A 63 17.02 -22.11 10.12
N GLY A 64 16.66 -20.87 9.76
CA GLY A 64 16.00 -20.52 8.51
C GLY A 64 14.50 -20.86 8.48
N GLY A 65 13.86 -20.50 7.37
CA GLY A 65 12.44 -20.79 7.10
C GLY A 65 11.47 -19.77 7.66
N ALA A 66 11.57 -19.37 8.92
CA ALA A 66 10.71 -18.35 9.52
C ALA A 66 11.37 -16.96 9.48
N GLY A 67 10.58 -15.93 9.21
CA GLY A 67 11.02 -14.55 9.17
C GLY A 67 9.92 -13.57 9.58
N TYR A 68 10.31 -12.34 9.74
CA TYR A 68 9.39 -11.22 9.96
C TYR A 68 9.79 -10.02 9.11
N PHE A 69 8.80 -9.20 8.82
CA PHE A 69 8.98 -7.95 8.10
C PHE A 69 8.05 -6.89 8.67
N THR A 70 8.54 -5.68 8.88
CA THR A 70 7.72 -4.52 9.18
C THR A 70 8.23 -3.29 8.44
N LYS A 71 7.30 -2.49 7.96
CA LYS A 71 7.52 -1.21 7.29
C LYS A 71 6.54 -0.20 7.84
N THR A 72 7.05 0.81 8.51
CA THR A 72 6.24 1.79 9.24
C THR A 72 6.69 3.20 8.87
N ASP A 73 5.72 4.06 8.56
CA ASP A 73 5.92 5.48 8.31
C ASP A 73 5.48 6.30 9.52
N PHE A 74 6.33 7.20 9.94
CA PHE A 74 6.01 8.28 10.86
C PHE A 74 5.80 9.53 10.01
N VAL A 75 4.57 10.02 9.99
CA VAL A 75 4.13 11.07 9.07
C VAL A 75 3.76 12.31 9.85
N ARG A 76 4.24 13.45 9.39
CA ARG A 76 3.74 14.76 9.79
C ARG A 76 3.12 15.40 8.56
N ASP A 77 1.84 15.70 8.62
CA ASP A 77 1.08 16.39 7.57
C ASP A 77 0.85 17.82 8.00
N GLU A 78 1.61 18.74 7.42
CA GLU A 78 1.52 20.17 7.72
C GLU A 78 0.23 20.80 7.16
N ALA A 79 -0.29 20.26 6.05
CA ALA A 79 -1.53 20.77 5.46
C ALA A 79 -2.75 20.40 6.32
N ALA A 80 -2.74 19.25 6.96
CA ALA A 80 -3.77 18.81 7.90
C ALA A 80 -3.47 19.18 9.37
N GLY A 81 -2.24 19.61 9.68
CA GLY A 81 -1.78 19.89 11.04
C GLY A 81 -1.76 18.65 11.96
N GLN A 82 -1.48 17.48 11.40
CA GLN A 82 -1.57 16.19 12.08
C GLN A 82 -0.28 15.39 11.98
N ALA A 83 -0.03 14.58 13.03
CA ALA A 83 1.02 13.57 12.98
C ALA A 83 0.36 12.18 13.12
N ALA A 84 0.86 11.21 12.37
CA ALA A 84 0.34 9.85 12.35
C ALA A 84 1.46 8.81 12.25
N VAL A 85 1.16 7.61 12.70
CA VAL A 85 1.96 6.42 12.45
C VAL A 85 1.18 5.52 11.51
N ASP A 86 1.73 5.23 10.35
CA ASP A 86 1.14 4.37 9.33
C ASP A 86 1.95 3.08 9.21
N VAL A 87 1.38 1.97 9.67
CA VAL A 87 1.97 0.65 9.49
C VAL A 87 1.66 0.18 8.07
N ARG A 88 2.62 0.35 7.18
CA ARG A 88 2.48 -0.04 5.77
C ARG A 88 2.41 -1.54 5.59
N GLU A 89 3.31 -2.25 6.26
CA GLU A 89 3.37 -3.71 6.26
C GLU A 89 3.89 -4.22 7.62
N ALA A 90 3.32 -5.32 8.09
CA ALA A 90 3.75 -6.03 9.28
C ALA A 90 3.30 -7.48 9.18
N TYR A 91 4.21 -8.40 8.83
CA TYR A 91 3.85 -9.80 8.66
C TYR A 91 4.96 -10.77 9.10
N LEU A 92 4.55 -11.98 9.40
CA LEU A 92 5.41 -13.13 9.56
C LEU A 92 5.46 -13.92 8.27
N SER A 93 6.60 -14.53 7.97
CA SER A 93 6.80 -15.38 6.81
C SER A 93 7.38 -16.73 7.21
N TYR A 94 7.06 -17.76 6.43
CA TYR A 94 7.65 -19.08 6.55
C TYR A 94 7.85 -19.68 5.17
N ALA A 95 9.10 -19.99 4.83
CA ALA A 95 9.46 -20.58 3.56
C ALA A 95 10.09 -21.97 3.78
N LYS A 96 9.62 -22.96 3.03
CA LYS A 96 10.19 -24.32 3.06
C LYS A 96 10.06 -25.00 1.71
N GLY A 97 11.19 -25.24 1.06
CA GLY A 97 11.21 -25.80 -0.29
C GLY A 97 10.44 -24.90 -1.27
N PRO A 98 9.44 -25.44 -1.99
CA PRO A 98 8.67 -24.67 -2.96
C PRO A 98 7.54 -23.84 -2.33
N LEU A 99 7.39 -23.86 -1.01
CA LEU A 99 6.27 -23.20 -0.30
C LEU A 99 6.74 -21.93 0.39
N ASP A 100 5.96 -20.85 0.25
CA ASP A 100 6.09 -19.60 0.99
C ASP A 100 4.73 -19.25 1.59
N PHE A 101 4.71 -19.00 2.89
CA PHE A 101 3.53 -18.55 3.63
C PHE A 101 3.80 -17.21 4.28
N ARG A 102 2.82 -16.32 4.26
CA ARG A 102 2.85 -15.03 4.95
C ARG A 102 1.54 -14.80 5.66
N ALA A 103 1.61 -14.21 6.86
CA ALA A 103 0.45 -13.87 7.66
C ALA A 103 0.66 -12.51 8.32
N GLY A 104 -0.29 -11.59 8.18
CA GLY A 104 -0.26 -10.27 8.78
C GLY A 104 -0.72 -9.19 7.81
N TRP A 105 -0.32 -7.95 8.10
CA TRP A 105 -0.63 -6.79 7.29
C TRP A 105 0.32 -6.71 6.10
N GLN A 106 -0.19 -6.83 4.87
CA GLN A 106 0.62 -6.99 3.67
C GLN A 106 0.07 -6.15 2.52
N ILE A 107 0.96 -5.58 1.73
CA ILE A 107 0.62 -4.96 0.44
C ILE A 107 0.78 -6.04 -0.64
N HIS A 108 -0.31 -6.35 -1.33
CA HIS A 108 -0.29 -7.29 -2.45
C HIS A 108 -0.23 -6.53 -3.77
N THR A 109 0.53 -7.07 -4.72
CA THR A 109 0.67 -6.51 -6.06
C THR A 109 0.64 -7.62 -7.08
N TRP A 110 -0.45 -7.70 -7.85
CA TRP A 110 -0.59 -8.64 -8.96
C TRP A 110 -0.63 -7.97 -10.33
N GLY A 111 -0.99 -6.69 -10.37
CA GLY A 111 -0.95 -5.90 -11.59
C GLY A 111 0.48 -5.59 -12.03
N VAL A 112 0.71 -5.58 -13.34
CA VAL A 112 2.01 -5.27 -13.96
C VAL A 112 2.10 -3.82 -14.44
N GLY A 113 0.98 -3.08 -14.44
CA GLY A 113 0.92 -1.67 -14.81
C GLY A 113 0.94 -0.78 -13.56
N ASP A 114 1.96 0.05 -13.41
CA ASP A 114 2.17 0.84 -12.20
C ASP A 114 1.06 1.88 -11.94
N LEU A 115 0.53 2.51 -12.98
CA LEU A 115 -0.55 3.50 -12.88
C LEU A 115 -1.89 2.99 -13.40
N LEU A 116 -1.90 1.84 -14.06
CA LEU A 116 -3.11 1.19 -14.56
C LEU A 116 -3.37 -0.03 -13.70
N PHE A 117 -4.29 0.07 -12.76
CA PHE A 117 -4.64 -1.00 -11.84
C PHE A 117 -5.47 -2.11 -12.50
N ILE A 118 -5.03 -2.56 -13.69
CA ILE A 118 -5.64 -3.69 -14.39
C ILE A 118 -5.15 -4.97 -13.71
N ASN A 119 -6.06 -5.87 -13.39
CA ASN A 119 -5.81 -7.14 -12.68
C ASN A 119 -5.20 -7.00 -11.26
N ASP A 120 -5.24 -5.81 -10.69
CA ASP A 120 -4.83 -5.59 -9.31
C ASP A 120 -6.06 -5.50 -8.41
N LEU A 121 -6.34 -6.58 -7.69
CA LEU A 121 -7.58 -6.81 -6.94
C LEU A 121 -7.53 -6.29 -5.50
N PHE A 122 -6.36 -5.80 -5.06
CA PHE A 122 -6.12 -5.43 -3.67
C PHE A 122 -6.31 -3.93 -3.44
N PRO A 123 -6.50 -3.49 -2.18
CA PRO A 123 -6.84 -2.11 -1.85
C PRO A 123 -5.84 -1.08 -2.38
N LYS A 124 -6.34 0.04 -2.86
CA LYS A 124 -5.59 1.14 -3.45
C LYS A 124 -5.82 2.46 -2.74
N ASN A 125 -4.85 3.33 -2.86
CA ASN A 125 -4.93 4.69 -2.36
C ASN A 125 -5.05 5.67 -3.54
N TYR A 126 -6.28 5.91 -3.97
CA TYR A 126 -6.56 6.90 -5.01
C TYR A 126 -6.28 8.33 -4.54
N ALA A 127 -6.38 8.60 -3.24
CA ALA A 127 -5.98 9.90 -2.70
C ALA A 127 -4.49 10.16 -2.91
N ALA A 128 -3.64 9.14 -2.71
CA ALA A 128 -2.21 9.23 -3.01
C ALA A 128 -1.93 9.38 -4.52
N LEU A 129 -2.67 8.66 -5.37
CA LEU A 129 -2.55 8.77 -6.82
C LEU A 129 -2.80 10.20 -7.31
N PHE A 130 -3.92 10.79 -6.90
CA PHE A 130 -4.31 12.13 -7.34
C PHE A 130 -3.51 13.26 -6.67
N SER A 131 -2.90 13.01 -5.52
CA SER A 131 -2.00 13.99 -4.87
C SER A 131 -0.57 13.94 -5.39
N GLY A 132 -0.24 12.98 -6.27
CA GLY A 132 1.10 12.85 -6.85
C GLY A 132 2.13 12.25 -5.90
N ARG A 133 1.71 11.51 -4.87
CA ARG A 133 2.62 10.78 -3.97
C ARG A 133 3.42 9.71 -4.73
N PRO A 134 4.59 9.33 -4.22
CA PRO A 134 5.37 8.23 -4.81
C PRO A 134 4.55 6.95 -4.98
N MET A 135 4.89 6.17 -6.02
CA MET A 135 4.12 4.99 -6.44
C MET A 135 3.94 3.94 -5.34
N GLU A 136 4.85 3.85 -4.40
CA GLU A 136 4.73 2.95 -3.26
C GLU A 136 3.52 3.26 -2.37
N TYR A 137 3.00 4.50 -2.40
CA TYR A 137 1.81 4.92 -1.63
C TYR A 137 0.49 4.70 -2.35
N LEU A 138 0.51 4.26 -3.60
CA LEU A 138 -0.70 3.99 -4.39
C LEU A 138 -1.44 2.74 -3.94
N LYS A 139 -0.82 1.91 -3.10
CA LYS A 139 -1.38 0.67 -2.57
C LYS A 139 -1.39 0.69 -1.06
N THR A 140 -2.43 0.13 -0.49
CA THR A 140 -2.59 -0.04 0.96
C THR A 140 -2.46 -1.50 1.35
N GLY A 141 -2.06 -1.74 2.59
CA GLY A 141 -2.01 -3.08 3.15
C GLY A 141 -3.40 -3.62 3.47
N ALA A 142 -3.50 -4.94 3.51
CA ALA A 142 -4.64 -5.65 4.06
C ALA A 142 -4.16 -6.76 5.01
N GLY A 143 -4.90 -6.96 6.10
CA GLY A 143 -4.69 -8.10 6.99
C GLY A 143 -5.01 -9.39 6.25
N SER A 144 -4.00 -10.22 5.97
CA SER A 144 -4.16 -11.32 5.03
C SER A 144 -3.27 -12.53 5.35
N LEU A 145 -3.67 -13.67 4.79
CA LEU A 145 -2.90 -14.90 4.72
C LEU A 145 -2.56 -15.13 3.25
N LYS A 146 -1.27 -15.26 2.95
CA LYS A 146 -0.78 -15.59 1.61
C LYS A 146 -0.08 -16.95 1.64
N ALA A 147 -0.39 -17.82 0.68
CA ALA A 147 0.32 -19.04 0.40
C ALA A 147 0.78 -19.03 -1.05
N SER A 148 2.05 -19.30 -1.28
CA SER A 148 2.64 -19.41 -2.62
C SER A 148 3.29 -20.76 -2.79
N VAL A 149 3.08 -21.37 -3.96
CA VAL A 149 3.70 -22.63 -4.36
C VAL A 149 4.44 -22.40 -5.67
N TYR A 150 5.72 -22.69 -5.67
CA TYR A 150 6.58 -22.52 -6.85
C TYR A 150 6.94 -23.87 -7.45
N SER A 151 6.79 -24.00 -8.76
CA SER A 151 7.26 -25.18 -9.49
C SER A 151 7.80 -24.82 -10.85
N ASP A 152 8.55 -25.71 -11.49
CA ASP A 152 9.11 -25.51 -12.83
C ASP A 152 8.03 -25.34 -13.91
N LYS A 153 6.81 -25.82 -13.66
CA LYS A 153 5.71 -25.77 -14.63
C LYS A 153 4.86 -24.52 -14.49
N ALA A 154 4.53 -24.13 -13.26
CA ALA A 154 3.72 -22.95 -12.95
C ALA A 154 3.84 -22.62 -11.48
N SER A 155 3.56 -21.39 -11.11
CA SER A 155 3.46 -20.92 -9.74
C SER A 155 2.03 -20.56 -9.39
N LEU A 156 1.64 -20.82 -8.15
CA LEU A 156 0.30 -20.53 -7.62
C LEU A 156 0.42 -19.64 -6.39
N ASP A 157 -0.25 -18.52 -6.39
CA ASP A 157 -0.48 -17.68 -5.22
C ASP A 157 -1.95 -17.77 -4.80
N ILE A 158 -2.19 -17.92 -3.52
CA ILE A 158 -3.52 -17.83 -2.89
C ILE A 158 -3.43 -16.78 -1.79
N VAL A 159 -4.38 -15.83 -1.78
CA VAL A 159 -4.49 -14.79 -0.77
C VAL A 159 -5.89 -14.82 -0.18
N ALA A 160 -5.99 -14.91 1.14
CA ALA A 160 -7.23 -14.77 1.88
C ALA A 160 -7.17 -13.50 2.73
N VAL A 161 -8.17 -12.64 2.59
CA VAL A 161 -8.37 -11.40 3.36
C VAL A 161 -9.61 -11.60 4.23
N PRO A 162 -9.45 -11.91 5.53
CA PRO A 162 -10.59 -12.20 6.41
C PRO A 162 -11.50 -11.01 6.65
N VAL A 163 -10.95 -9.80 6.60
CA VAL A 163 -11.66 -8.56 6.84
C VAL A 163 -11.47 -7.65 5.64
N PHE A 164 -12.56 -7.24 5.02
CA PHE A 164 -12.55 -6.34 3.87
C PHE A 164 -11.87 -5.01 4.19
N GLU A 165 -10.91 -4.64 3.36
CA GLU A 165 -10.24 -3.34 3.39
C GLU A 165 -10.60 -2.55 2.13
N PRO A 166 -11.28 -1.38 2.27
CA PRO A 166 -11.71 -0.60 1.12
C PRO A 166 -10.56 0.17 0.48
N ASP A 167 -10.74 0.52 -0.79
CA ASP A 167 -9.94 1.53 -1.45
C ASP A 167 -10.04 2.88 -0.70
N GLN A 168 -8.94 3.63 -0.67
CA GLN A 168 -8.90 4.96 -0.09
C GLN A 168 -9.16 6.00 -1.19
N PHE A 169 -10.30 6.68 -1.09
CA PHE A 169 -10.67 7.75 -2.01
C PHE A 169 -10.36 9.13 -1.42
N PRO A 170 -10.13 10.14 -2.30
CA PRO A 170 -10.03 11.52 -1.84
C PRO A 170 -11.31 11.97 -1.14
N THR A 171 -11.14 12.78 -0.12
CA THR A 171 -12.27 13.40 0.58
C THR A 171 -12.78 14.63 -0.15
N SER A 172 -13.97 15.14 0.22
CA SER A 172 -14.53 16.39 -0.31
C SER A 172 -13.65 17.61 -0.02
N GLN A 173 -12.73 17.52 0.93
CA GLN A 173 -11.78 18.59 1.26
C GLN A 173 -10.51 18.54 0.39
N SER A 174 -10.31 17.46 -0.38
CA SER A 174 -9.15 17.36 -1.25
C SER A 174 -9.20 18.41 -2.36
N PHE A 175 -8.07 19.07 -2.60
CA PHE A 175 -7.99 20.19 -3.55
C PHE A 175 -8.28 19.81 -5.01
N PHE A 176 -8.11 18.54 -5.36
CA PHE A 176 -8.30 18.00 -6.70
C PHE A 176 -9.69 17.37 -6.89
N LEU A 177 -10.52 17.28 -5.86
CA LEU A 177 -11.86 16.72 -5.95
C LEU A 177 -12.90 17.85 -5.90
N PHE A 178 -13.75 17.93 -6.92
CA PHE A 178 -14.99 18.70 -6.84
C PHE A 178 -16.11 17.79 -6.33
N ASP A 179 -16.67 18.14 -5.18
CA ASP A 179 -17.79 17.43 -4.61
C ASP A 179 -19.10 18.20 -4.89
N PRO A 180 -19.94 17.74 -5.85
CA PRO A 180 -21.20 18.39 -6.16
C PRO A 180 -22.22 18.30 -5.02
N PHE A 181 -22.00 17.40 -4.06
CA PHE A 181 -22.88 17.18 -2.91
C PHE A 181 -22.27 17.66 -1.59
N SER A 182 -21.40 18.66 -1.63
CA SER A 182 -20.73 19.22 -0.45
C SER A 182 -21.68 19.66 0.68
N GLN A 183 -22.94 19.96 0.34
CA GLN A 183 -24.00 20.33 1.28
C GLN A 183 -24.63 19.12 2.02
N VAL A 184 -24.35 17.89 1.56
CA VAL A 184 -24.89 16.68 2.20
C VAL A 184 -24.01 16.30 3.37
N THR A 185 -24.52 16.45 4.58
CA THR A 185 -23.77 16.23 5.84
C THR A 185 -23.84 14.80 6.37
N ASN A 186 -24.88 14.04 6.01
CA ASN A 186 -25.12 12.68 6.52
C ASN A 186 -24.75 11.63 5.47
N ARG A 187 -23.46 11.55 5.13
CA ARG A 187 -22.95 10.49 4.25
C ARG A 187 -22.61 9.25 5.07
N VAL A 188 -23.09 8.12 4.65
CA VAL A 188 -22.78 6.83 5.27
C VAL A 188 -22.07 5.95 4.25
N ASP A 189 -20.87 5.52 4.59
CA ASP A 189 -20.16 4.49 3.83
C ASP A 189 -20.71 3.13 4.22
N ALA A 190 -21.45 2.49 3.31
CA ALA A 190 -21.88 1.12 3.51
C ALA A 190 -20.72 0.17 3.24
N ARG A 191 -20.28 -0.53 4.28
CA ARG A 191 -19.18 -1.52 4.19
C ARG A 191 -19.69 -2.91 4.53
N PRO A 192 -19.10 -3.97 3.94
CA PRO A 192 -19.37 -5.34 4.36
C PRO A 192 -19.11 -5.50 5.87
N ARG A 193 -19.86 -6.39 6.51
CA ARG A 193 -19.61 -6.70 7.92
C ARG A 193 -18.26 -7.41 8.07
N HIS A 194 -17.57 -7.14 9.16
CA HIS A 194 -16.35 -7.83 9.54
C HIS A 194 -16.65 -9.24 10.05
N ASP A 195 -17.01 -10.13 9.15
CA ASP A 195 -17.25 -11.54 9.43
C ASP A 195 -16.62 -12.43 8.34
N LEU A 196 -16.37 -13.69 8.67
CA LEU A 196 -15.72 -14.63 7.75
C LEU A 196 -16.58 -14.98 6.52
N GLY A 197 -17.90 -14.70 6.56
CA GLY A 197 -18.79 -14.83 5.40
C GLY A 197 -18.47 -13.83 4.31
N ASN A 198 -17.89 -12.70 4.68
CA ASN A 198 -17.44 -11.61 3.81
C ASN A 198 -15.93 -11.63 3.55
N ALA A 199 -15.24 -12.72 3.91
CA ALA A 199 -13.83 -12.87 3.59
C ALA A 199 -13.61 -12.91 2.08
N GLU A 200 -12.55 -12.25 1.64
CA GLU A 200 -12.14 -12.24 0.24
C GLU A 200 -11.11 -13.34 -0.01
N LEU A 201 -11.21 -13.97 -1.16
CA LEU A 201 -10.30 -15.00 -1.62
C LEU A 201 -9.84 -14.69 -3.04
N ALA A 202 -8.55 -14.61 -3.23
CA ALA A 202 -7.91 -14.41 -4.52
C ALA A 202 -6.94 -15.55 -4.83
N ALA A 203 -6.88 -15.99 -6.08
CA ALA A 203 -5.93 -16.98 -6.56
C ALA A 203 -5.33 -16.51 -7.88
N ARG A 204 -4.03 -16.73 -8.06
CA ARG A 204 -3.28 -16.42 -9.27
C ARG A 204 -2.39 -17.60 -9.65
N LEU A 205 -2.65 -18.18 -10.81
CA LEU A 205 -1.78 -19.19 -11.44
C LEU A 205 -0.99 -18.51 -12.55
N TYR A 206 0.33 -18.59 -12.53
CA TYR A 206 1.16 -17.89 -13.50
C TYR A 206 2.38 -18.69 -13.93
N ARG A 207 2.83 -18.44 -15.16
CA ARG A 207 4.04 -19.02 -15.74
C ARG A 207 4.51 -18.23 -16.96
N PRO A 208 5.81 -18.24 -17.27
CA PRO A 208 6.29 -17.77 -18.57
C PRO A 208 5.89 -18.75 -19.67
N VAL A 209 5.37 -18.22 -20.80
CA VAL A 209 4.98 -18.98 -22.00
C VAL A 209 5.50 -18.25 -23.22
N LEU A 210 6.41 -18.86 -23.96
CA LEU A 210 6.98 -18.30 -25.20
C LEU A 210 7.56 -16.88 -25.05
N GLY A 211 8.14 -16.57 -23.89
CA GLY A 211 8.70 -15.24 -23.61
C GLY A 211 7.70 -14.20 -23.08
N PHE A 212 6.44 -14.60 -22.90
CA PHE A 212 5.39 -13.78 -22.28
C PHE A 212 5.06 -14.30 -20.88
N ASP A 213 4.70 -13.40 -19.99
CA ASP A 213 4.15 -13.76 -18.67
C ASP A 213 2.65 -14.00 -18.79
N ALA A 214 2.23 -15.26 -18.70
CA ALA A 214 0.84 -15.65 -18.68
C ALA A 214 0.34 -15.86 -17.27
N ALA A 215 -0.84 -15.31 -16.93
CA ALA A 215 -1.47 -15.50 -15.63
C ALA A 215 -2.98 -15.66 -15.76
N LEU A 216 -3.53 -16.53 -14.91
CA LEU A 216 -4.97 -16.71 -14.69
C LEU A 216 -5.29 -16.24 -13.27
N TYR A 217 -6.36 -15.48 -13.14
CA TYR A 217 -6.83 -14.95 -11.86
C TYR A 217 -8.23 -15.45 -11.54
N ALA A 218 -8.45 -15.75 -10.29
CA ALA A 218 -9.78 -16.02 -9.73
C ALA A 218 -9.95 -15.17 -8.46
N TYR A 219 -11.12 -14.57 -8.29
CA TYR A 219 -11.41 -13.73 -7.15
C TYR A 219 -12.84 -13.90 -6.69
N ARG A 220 -13.02 -13.91 -5.38
CA ARG A 220 -14.28 -13.83 -4.69
C ARG A 220 -14.17 -12.79 -3.58
N GLY A 221 -14.98 -11.73 -3.66
CA GLY A 221 -14.96 -10.63 -2.70
C GLY A 221 -15.91 -9.51 -3.13
N PHE A 222 -15.63 -8.29 -2.73
CA PHE A 222 -16.45 -7.09 -2.92
C PHE A 222 -15.81 -6.10 -3.87
#